data_934dd685be5a70e7de302e7b788f8186
#
_entry.id   934dd685be5a70e7de302e7b788f8186
#
_cell.length_a   1.000
_cell.length_b   1.000
_cell.length_c   1.000
_cell.angle_alpha   90.00
_cell.angle_beta   90.00
_cell.angle_gamma   90.00
#
_symmetry.space_group_name_H-M   'P 1'
#
loop_
_entity.id
_entity.type
_entity.pdbx_description
1 polymer ?
#
loop_
_entity_poly.entity_id
_entity_poly.type
_entity_poly.pdbx_seq_one_letter_code
_entity_poly.pdbx_strand_id
1 'polypeptide(L)'
;MAHPELDLQSMKEWRHAMHQFPELGFEEERTCALVSRSLTEWGYDVHTGLADTGVVGKLVIGTGKGPKLGLRAEMDALPIQEATGLPWQSRVSGKMHACGHDGHTAIMMGAAKALAKMNAAGQLPGNGILHIIFQPAEEIGGGGGAQRMKRKVCSTLS
;
A
#
# COMPACT_ATOMS: atom_id res chain seq x y z
N MET A 1 12.06 21.21 12.59
CA MET A 1 10.81 20.61 12.05
C MET A 1 10.41 19.48 12.99
N ALA A 2 9.15 19.43 13.46
CA ALA A 2 8.68 18.31 14.25
C ALA A 2 8.65 17.06 13.35
N HIS A 3 9.19 15.94 13.82
CA HIS A 3 9.05 14.67 13.12
C HIS A 3 7.59 14.22 13.19
N PRO A 4 7.03 13.67 12.08
CA PRO A 4 5.68 13.12 12.11
C PRO A 4 5.62 11.98 13.13
N GLU A 5 4.64 12.02 14.01
CA GLU A 5 4.38 10.94 14.94
C GLU A 5 3.75 9.77 14.17
N LEU A 6 4.49 8.64 14.10
CA LEU A 6 4.01 7.42 13.47
C LEU A 6 3.15 6.62 14.46
N ASP A 7 2.00 6.18 14.01
CA ASP A 7 1.11 5.30 14.77
C ASP A 7 1.58 3.84 14.66
N LEU A 8 2.65 3.53 15.41
CA LEU A 8 3.30 2.22 15.38
C LEU A 8 2.35 1.09 15.82
N GLN A 9 1.38 1.38 16.68
CA GLN A 9 0.41 0.38 17.13
C GLN A 9 -0.51 -0.02 15.97
N SER A 10 -1.11 0.94 15.27
CA SER A 10 -1.92 0.65 14.09
C SER A 10 -1.11 -0.06 12.99
N MET A 11 0.14 0.34 12.76
CA MET A 11 1.00 -0.30 11.77
C MET A 11 1.24 -1.78 12.10
N LYS A 12 1.48 -2.11 13.37
CA LYS A 12 1.62 -3.48 13.85
C LYS A 12 0.34 -4.28 13.67
N GLU A 13 -0.82 -3.70 14.00
CA GLU A 13 -2.13 -4.32 13.84
C GLU A 13 -2.45 -4.62 12.37
N TRP A 14 -2.23 -3.67 11.46
CA TRP A 14 -2.39 -3.89 10.02
C TRP A 14 -1.50 -5.00 9.51
N ARG A 15 -0.20 -4.99 9.89
CA ARG A 15 0.73 -6.04 9.50
C ARG A 15 0.26 -7.42 9.98
N HIS A 16 -0.11 -7.57 11.26
CA HIS A 16 -0.58 -8.83 11.80
C HIS A 16 -1.88 -9.30 11.14
N ALA A 17 -2.80 -8.39 10.83
CA ALA A 17 -4.04 -8.73 10.14
C ALA A 17 -3.79 -9.26 8.72
N MET A 18 -2.89 -8.64 7.95
CA MET A 18 -2.49 -9.12 6.63
C MET A 18 -1.73 -10.45 6.72
N HIS A 19 -0.79 -10.57 7.67
CA HIS A 19 -0.01 -11.79 7.88
C HIS A 19 -0.86 -13.00 8.21
N GLN A 20 -1.92 -12.83 9.00
CA GLN A 20 -2.87 -13.90 9.33
C GLN A 20 -3.74 -14.34 8.16
N PHE A 21 -3.96 -13.49 7.18
CA PHE A 21 -4.82 -13.74 6.03
C PHE A 21 -4.11 -13.36 4.73
N PRO A 22 -2.99 -14.06 4.41
CA PRO A 22 -2.20 -13.77 3.22
C PRO A 22 -2.96 -14.11 1.95
N GLU A 23 -2.82 -13.25 0.95
CA GLU A 23 -3.47 -13.37 -0.36
C GLU A 23 -2.39 -13.44 -1.44
N LEU A 24 -2.54 -14.34 -2.42
CA LEU A 24 -1.60 -14.48 -3.52
C LEU A 24 -1.78 -13.36 -4.55
N GLY A 25 -0.81 -13.24 -5.45
CA GLY A 25 -0.83 -12.24 -6.51
C GLY A 25 -2.11 -12.29 -7.34
N PHE A 26 -2.76 -11.13 -7.52
CA PHE A 26 -4.07 -10.87 -8.10
C PHE A 26 -5.28 -11.39 -7.30
N GLU A 27 -5.06 -11.90 -6.07
CA GLU A 27 -6.11 -12.30 -5.14
C GLU A 27 -6.19 -11.38 -3.90
N GLU A 28 -5.47 -10.25 -3.87
CA GLU A 28 -5.27 -9.38 -2.70
C GLU A 28 -6.52 -8.50 -2.42
N GLU A 29 -7.71 -9.08 -2.41
CA GLU A 29 -8.98 -8.36 -2.25
C GLU A 29 -9.14 -7.71 -0.87
N ARG A 30 -8.79 -8.43 0.20
CA ARG A 30 -8.88 -7.93 1.58
C ARG A 30 -7.86 -6.82 1.83
N THR A 31 -6.63 -7.02 1.34
CA THR A 31 -5.54 -6.05 1.44
C THR A 31 -5.88 -4.80 0.64
N CYS A 32 -6.38 -4.94 -0.59
CA CYS A 32 -6.88 -3.85 -1.42
C CYS A 32 -7.99 -3.05 -0.70
N ALA A 33 -8.98 -3.74 -0.12
CA ALA A 33 -10.08 -3.11 0.60
C ALA A 33 -9.60 -2.36 1.86
N LEU A 34 -8.65 -2.92 2.62
CA LEU A 34 -8.05 -2.27 3.78
C LEU A 34 -7.33 -0.99 3.36
N VAL A 35 -6.45 -1.08 2.37
CA VAL A 35 -5.64 0.04 1.89
C VAL A 35 -6.50 1.15 1.30
N SER A 36 -7.42 0.81 0.39
CA SER A 36 -8.26 1.80 -0.30
C SER A 36 -9.16 2.56 0.68
N ARG A 37 -9.78 1.87 1.64
CA ARG A 37 -10.58 2.50 2.69
C ARG A 37 -9.73 3.45 3.53
N SER A 38 -8.56 3.00 4.00
CA SER A 38 -7.67 3.81 4.84
C SER A 38 -7.19 5.06 4.11
N LEU A 39 -6.75 4.93 2.86
CA LEU A 39 -6.34 6.09 2.06
C LEU A 39 -7.49 7.09 1.84
N THR A 40 -8.70 6.60 1.58
CA THR A 40 -9.89 7.46 1.44
C THR A 40 -10.18 8.21 2.73
N GLU A 41 -10.15 7.53 3.88
CA GLU A 41 -10.34 8.14 5.21
C GLU A 41 -9.28 9.22 5.50
N TRP A 42 -8.05 9.07 4.99
CA TRP A 42 -6.98 10.05 5.17
C TRP A 42 -6.97 11.17 4.13
N GLY A 43 -7.95 11.19 3.21
CA GLY A 43 -8.15 12.30 2.26
C GLY A 43 -7.35 12.18 0.96
N TYR A 44 -6.88 10.98 0.61
CA TYR A 44 -6.33 10.72 -0.72
C TYR A 44 -7.44 10.58 -1.77
N ASP A 45 -7.17 11.03 -2.99
CA ASP A 45 -7.92 10.64 -4.19
C ASP A 45 -7.49 9.23 -4.58
N VAL A 46 -8.39 8.24 -4.47
CA VAL A 46 -8.04 6.80 -4.51
C VAL A 46 -8.53 6.15 -5.81
N HIS A 47 -7.62 5.48 -6.48
CA HIS A 47 -7.86 4.70 -7.68
C HIS A 47 -7.60 3.21 -7.39
N THR A 48 -8.62 2.37 -7.64
CA THR A 48 -8.57 0.92 -7.44
C THR A 48 -8.71 0.18 -8.76
N GLY A 49 -8.58 -1.17 -8.74
CA GLY A 49 -8.73 -2.02 -9.93
C GLY A 49 -7.58 -1.89 -10.92
N LEU A 50 -6.45 -1.34 -10.49
CA LEU A 50 -5.24 -1.28 -11.29
C LEU A 50 -4.53 -2.62 -11.21
N ALA A 51 -4.46 -3.35 -12.33
CA ALA A 51 -4.02 -4.75 -12.34
C ALA A 51 -4.83 -5.60 -11.33
N ASP A 52 -6.14 -5.51 -11.42
CA ASP A 52 -7.16 -6.20 -10.64
C ASP A 52 -7.27 -5.69 -9.18
N THR A 53 -6.26 -5.85 -8.34
CA THR A 53 -6.27 -5.52 -6.91
C THR A 53 -5.36 -4.33 -6.52
N GLY A 54 -4.64 -3.75 -7.47
CA GLY A 54 -3.76 -2.60 -7.20
C GLY A 54 -4.50 -1.33 -6.81
N VAL A 55 -3.87 -0.55 -5.93
CA VAL A 55 -4.41 0.70 -5.39
C VAL A 55 -3.39 1.83 -5.57
N VAL A 56 -3.86 3.00 -5.99
CA VAL A 56 -3.05 4.23 -6.00
C VAL A 56 -3.81 5.33 -5.28
N GLY A 57 -3.20 5.89 -4.25
CA GLY A 57 -3.68 7.11 -3.59
C GLY A 57 -2.91 8.33 -4.09
N LYS A 58 -3.60 9.37 -4.50
CA LYS A 58 -3.03 10.65 -4.93
C LYS A 58 -3.26 11.70 -3.85
N LEU A 59 -2.19 12.36 -3.42
CA LEU A 59 -2.23 13.49 -2.51
C LEU A 59 -1.69 14.73 -3.21
N VAL A 60 -2.50 15.80 -3.24
CA VAL A 60 -2.08 17.09 -3.77
C VAL A 60 -1.45 17.91 -2.66
N ILE A 61 -0.23 18.40 -2.88
CA ILE A 61 0.52 19.23 -1.95
C ILE A 61 0.52 20.68 -2.49
N GLY A 62 0.08 21.62 -1.65
CA GLY A 62 -0.04 23.02 -2.03
C GLY A 62 -0.94 23.20 -3.26
N THR A 63 -0.42 23.85 -4.31
CA THR A 63 -1.17 24.08 -5.57
C THR A 63 -1.21 22.86 -6.49
N GLY A 64 -0.51 21.77 -6.17
CA GLY A 64 -0.36 20.62 -7.05
C GLY A 64 0.57 20.83 -8.25
N LYS A 65 1.04 22.05 -8.47
CA LYS A 65 1.95 22.39 -9.57
C LYS A 65 3.39 22.14 -9.13
N GLY A 66 4.07 21.17 -9.75
CA GLY A 66 5.44 20.82 -9.38
C GLY A 66 5.78 19.37 -9.66
N PRO A 67 6.79 18.81 -8.99
CA PRO A 67 7.21 17.44 -9.18
C PRO A 67 6.11 16.45 -8.77
N LYS A 68 6.09 15.31 -9.47
CA LYS A 68 5.27 14.16 -9.11
C LYS A 68 6.19 13.09 -8.53
N LEU A 69 5.92 12.62 -7.32
CA LEU A 69 6.67 11.57 -6.64
C LEU A 69 5.78 10.34 -6.45
N GLY A 70 6.30 9.17 -6.76
CA GLY A 70 5.65 7.89 -6.46
C GLY A 70 6.42 7.12 -5.38
N LEU A 71 5.72 6.66 -4.35
CA LEU A 71 6.22 5.70 -3.37
C LEU A 71 5.48 4.38 -3.60
N ARG A 72 6.20 3.25 -3.60
CA ARG A 72 5.66 1.93 -3.93
C ARG A 72 5.88 0.93 -2.80
N ALA A 73 4.85 0.12 -2.54
CA ALA A 73 4.92 -1.09 -1.74
C ALA A 73 4.17 -2.22 -2.45
N GLU A 74 4.57 -3.46 -2.20
CA GLU A 74 3.94 -4.68 -2.70
C GLU A 74 2.92 -5.21 -1.69
N MET A 75 1.95 -6.03 -2.17
CA MET A 75 0.86 -6.52 -1.32
C MET A 75 0.74 -8.04 -1.26
N ASP A 76 1.30 -8.77 -2.21
CA ASP A 76 1.07 -10.20 -2.40
C ASP A 76 1.89 -11.08 -1.45
N ALA A 77 1.35 -12.25 -1.16
CA ALA A 77 1.98 -13.33 -0.40
C ALA A 77 2.47 -14.44 -1.32
N LEU A 78 3.15 -15.42 -0.72
CA LEU A 78 3.73 -16.58 -1.40
C LEU A 78 2.94 -17.88 -1.10
N PRO A 79 2.91 -18.85 -2.03
CA PRO A 79 2.29 -20.16 -1.83
C PRO A 79 3.20 -21.07 -0.98
N ILE A 80 3.43 -20.66 0.27
CA ILE A 80 4.30 -21.34 1.24
C ILE A 80 3.49 -21.69 2.48
N GLN A 81 3.64 -22.92 3.00
CA GLN A 81 3.06 -23.29 4.30
C GLN A 81 3.87 -22.67 5.43
N GLU A 82 3.27 -21.78 6.19
CA GLU A 82 3.93 -21.21 7.37
C GLU A 82 4.05 -22.25 8.50
N ALA A 83 5.22 -22.27 9.15
CA ALA A 83 5.54 -23.13 10.27
C ALA A 83 6.26 -22.37 11.42
N THR A 84 6.00 -21.05 11.55
CA THR A 84 6.69 -20.20 12.54
C THR A 84 6.19 -20.41 13.96
N GLY A 85 4.96 -20.86 14.16
CA GLY A 85 4.34 -20.98 15.49
C GLY A 85 4.03 -19.62 16.14
N LEU A 86 4.12 -18.51 15.43
CA LEU A 86 3.84 -17.18 15.95
C LEU A 86 2.34 -16.99 16.22
N PRO A 87 1.97 -16.15 17.23
CA PRO A 87 0.56 -15.89 17.54
C PRO A 87 -0.24 -15.28 16.37
N TRP A 88 0.45 -14.65 15.44
CA TRP A 88 -0.13 -14.03 14.23
C TRP A 88 0.26 -14.74 12.94
N GLN A 89 0.68 -16.02 13.02
CA GLN A 89 0.95 -16.83 11.84
C GLN A 89 -0.26 -16.93 10.93
N SER A 90 -0.02 -17.26 9.67
CA SER A 90 -1.06 -17.45 8.66
C SER A 90 -2.14 -18.44 9.13
N ARG A 91 -3.39 -18.07 8.94
CA ARG A 91 -4.57 -18.91 9.12
C ARG A 91 -5.06 -19.52 7.81
N VAL A 92 -4.34 -19.26 6.72
CA VAL A 92 -4.66 -19.77 5.39
C VAL A 92 -3.61 -20.82 5.01
N SER A 93 -4.04 -22.09 4.96
CA SER A 93 -3.13 -23.19 4.62
C SER A 93 -2.46 -22.95 3.26
N GLY A 94 -1.16 -23.20 3.21
CA GLY A 94 -0.36 -23.07 1.98
C GLY A 94 -0.07 -21.63 1.52
N LYS A 95 -0.39 -20.62 2.33
CA LYS A 95 -0.08 -19.22 2.01
C LYS A 95 0.65 -18.55 3.17
N MET A 96 1.66 -17.72 2.87
CA MET A 96 2.44 -16.98 3.88
C MET A 96 3.01 -15.68 3.29
N HIS A 97 3.02 -14.61 4.07
CA HIS A 97 3.81 -13.39 3.78
C HIS A 97 5.30 -13.63 4.07
N ALA A 98 5.95 -14.53 3.31
CA ALA A 98 7.35 -14.91 3.54
C ALA A 98 8.36 -13.91 2.97
N CYS A 99 7.96 -13.03 2.05
CA CYS A 99 8.79 -11.95 1.51
C CYS A 99 8.70 -10.64 2.32
N GLY A 100 7.71 -10.53 3.23
CA GLY A 100 7.56 -9.33 4.08
C GLY A 100 6.72 -8.20 3.46
N HIS A 101 5.96 -8.47 2.40
CA HIS A 101 5.10 -7.47 1.75
C HIS A 101 3.99 -6.95 2.68
N ASP A 102 3.55 -7.73 3.68
CA ASP A 102 2.71 -7.27 4.80
C ASP A 102 3.36 -6.13 5.58
N GLY A 103 4.68 -6.24 5.83
CA GLY A 103 5.48 -5.20 6.46
C GLY A 103 5.63 -3.96 5.57
N HIS A 104 5.93 -4.15 4.27
CA HIS A 104 6.02 -3.05 3.30
C HIS A 104 4.71 -2.28 3.19
N THR A 105 3.59 -2.99 3.07
CA THR A 105 2.25 -2.40 3.04
C THR A 105 1.95 -1.62 4.33
N ALA A 106 2.21 -2.19 5.51
CA ALA A 106 1.97 -1.52 6.79
C ALA A 106 2.84 -0.26 6.97
N ILE A 107 4.11 -0.31 6.57
CA ILE A 107 5.02 0.84 6.59
C ILE A 107 4.52 1.94 5.66
N MET A 108 4.12 1.58 4.45
CA MET A 108 3.60 2.52 3.47
C MET A 108 2.29 3.16 3.94
N MET A 109 1.39 2.40 4.56
CA MET A 109 0.16 2.93 5.17
C MET A 109 0.48 3.91 6.30
N GLY A 110 1.44 3.59 7.17
CA GLY A 110 1.89 4.49 8.23
C GLY A 110 2.46 5.80 7.70
N ALA A 111 3.31 5.73 6.67
CA ALA A 111 3.84 6.90 5.98
C ALA A 111 2.73 7.73 5.32
N ALA A 112 1.79 7.09 4.63
CA ALA A 112 0.66 7.75 3.98
C ALA A 112 -0.21 8.51 4.99
N LYS A 113 -0.54 7.88 6.14
CA LYS A 113 -1.30 8.52 7.23
C LYS A 113 -0.58 9.76 7.77
N ALA A 114 0.73 9.64 8.02
CA ALA A 114 1.54 10.75 8.54
C ALA A 114 1.62 11.91 7.52
N LEU A 115 1.87 11.60 6.25
CA LEU A 115 1.96 12.61 5.17
C LEU A 115 0.62 13.32 4.94
N ALA A 116 -0.50 12.62 5.00
CA ALA A 116 -1.82 13.22 4.91
C ALA A 116 -2.08 14.20 6.07
N LYS A 117 -1.75 13.81 7.31
CA LYS A 117 -1.84 14.66 8.50
C LYS A 117 -0.96 15.92 8.38
N MET A 118 0.28 15.75 7.93
CA MET A 118 1.19 16.88 7.69
C MET A 118 0.69 17.81 6.59
N ASN A 119 0.15 17.27 5.51
CA ASN A 119 -0.41 18.06 4.41
C ASN A 119 -1.61 18.88 4.88
N ALA A 120 -2.54 18.27 5.60
CA ALA A 120 -3.71 18.95 6.17
C ALA A 120 -3.33 20.07 7.16
N ALA A 121 -2.21 19.90 7.87
CA ALA A 121 -1.66 20.91 8.79
C ALA A 121 -0.79 21.98 8.08
N GLY A 122 -0.64 21.93 6.75
CA GLY A 122 0.22 22.86 6.00
C GLY A 122 1.72 22.72 6.30
N GLN A 123 2.15 21.56 6.80
CA GLN A 123 3.54 21.30 7.23
C GLN A 123 4.42 20.70 6.12
N LEU A 124 3.83 20.25 5.00
CA LEU A 124 4.62 19.81 3.85
C LEU A 124 5.08 21.01 3.04
N PRO A 125 6.40 21.16 2.80
CA PRO A 125 6.93 22.28 2.04
C PRO A 125 6.68 22.11 0.54
N GLY A 126 6.46 23.22 -0.14
CA GLY A 126 6.41 23.27 -1.60
C GLY A 126 5.07 22.89 -2.21
N ASN A 127 5.14 22.48 -3.48
CA ASN A 127 3.97 22.13 -4.29
C ASN A 127 4.29 20.89 -5.10
N GLY A 128 3.29 20.04 -5.35
CA GLY A 128 3.46 18.86 -6.16
C GLY A 128 2.37 17.82 -5.93
N ILE A 129 2.61 16.63 -6.43
CA ILE A 129 1.69 15.49 -6.28
C ILE A 129 2.48 14.30 -5.74
N LEU A 130 1.95 13.68 -4.70
CA LEU A 130 2.44 12.42 -4.17
C LEU A 130 1.48 11.29 -4.55
N HIS A 131 2.01 10.24 -5.16
CA HIS A 131 1.30 8.99 -5.40
C HIS A 131 1.81 7.92 -4.45
N ILE A 132 0.90 7.30 -3.70
CA ILE A 132 1.18 6.11 -2.89
C ILE A 132 0.65 4.92 -3.66
N ILE A 133 1.54 4.02 -4.05
CA ILE A 133 1.27 2.93 -4.98
C ILE A 133 1.37 1.61 -4.22
N PHE A 134 0.26 0.88 -4.14
CA PHE A 134 0.20 -0.48 -3.61
C PHE A 134 0.08 -1.43 -4.79
N GLN A 135 1.17 -2.14 -5.07
CA GLN A 135 1.29 -3.01 -6.23
C GLN A 135 0.89 -4.44 -5.87
N PRO A 136 -0.01 -5.06 -6.65
CA PRO A 136 -0.29 -6.50 -6.53
C PRO A 136 0.73 -7.34 -7.28
N ALA A 137 0.75 -8.65 -7.01
CA ALA A 137 1.35 -9.68 -7.84
C ALA A 137 2.82 -9.39 -8.26
N GLU A 138 3.65 -9.04 -7.29
CA GLU A 138 5.08 -8.84 -7.52
C GLU A 138 5.79 -10.17 -7.74
N GLU A 139 5.42 -11.18 -6.98
CA GLU A 139 6.04 -12.51 -6.97
C GLU A 139 5.73 -13.39 -8.22
N ILE A 140 4.78 -12.95 -9.05
CA ILE A 140 4.41 -13.71 -10.27
C ILE A 140 5.45 -13.57 -11.38
N GLY A 141 6.36 -12.56 -11.31
CA GLY A 141 7.39 -12.34 -12.32
C GLY A 141 6.86 -11.76 -13.64
N GLY A 142 7.30 -12.29 -14.78
CA GLY A 142 6.95 -11.76 -16.10
C GLY A 142 5.44 -11.69 -16.34
N GLY A 143 4.91 -10.49 -16.54
CA GLY A 143 3.47 -10.25 -16.67
C GLY A 143 2.76 -9.93 -15.34
N GLY A 144 3.50 -9.78 -14.23
CA GLY A 144 2.99 -9.43 -12.90
C GLY A 144 2.40 -8.02 -12.80
N GLY A 145 2.02 -7.67 -11.58
CA GLY A 145 1.26 -6.47 -11.27
C GLY A 145 1.87 -5.17 -11.79
N ALA A 146 3.18 -4.98 -11.65
CA ALA A 146 3.86 -3.76 -12.12
C ALA A 146 3.65 -3.49 -13.62
N GLN A 147 3.78 -4.52 -14.46
CA GLN A 147 3.60 -4.38 -15.91
C GLN A 147 2.14 -4.06 -16.25
N ARG A 148 1.17 -4.71 -15.58
CA ARG A 148 -0.26 -4.45 -15.79
C ARG A 148 -0.66 -3.06 -15.27
N MET A 149 -0.17 -2.65 -14.08
CA MET A 149 -0.41 -1.31 -13.53
C MET A 149 0.11 -0.22 -14.45
N LYS A 150 1.35 -0.35 -14.96
CA LYS A 150 1.94 0.64 -15.89
C LYS A 150 1.04 0.93 -17.08
N ARG A 151 0.43 -0.09 -17.68
CA ARG A 151 -0.47 0.08 -18.82
C ARG A 151 -1.72 0.90 -18.47
N LYS A 152 -2.30 0.68 -17.27
CA LYS A 152 -3.51 1.41 -16.81
C LYS A 152 -3.19 2.80 -16.24
N VAL A 153 -2.10 2.93 -15.48
CA VAL A 153 -1.70 4.21 -14.86
C VAL A 153 -1.35 5.25 -15.91
N CYS A 154 -0.67 4.88 -17.01
CA CYS A 154 -0.40 5.81 -18.10
C CYS A 154 -1.67 6.35 -18.79
N SER A 155 -2.79 5.64 -18.70
CA SER A 155 -4.07 6.08 -19.28
C SER A 155 -4.96 6.86 -18.30
N THR A 156 -4.72 6.78 -17.00
CA THR A 156 -5.66 7.28 -15.96
C THR A 156 -5.09 8.45 -15.14
N LEU A 157 -3.77 8.56 -15.03
CA LEU A 157 -3.10 9.55 -14.15
C LEU A 157 -2.30 10.63 -14.93
N SER A 158 -2.57 10.78 -16.22
CA SER A 158 -1.96 11.83 -17.07
C SER A 158 -2.43 13.23 -16.68
#